data_5c9179a8e123ff9d5838152d0c582163
#
_entry.id   5c9179a8e123ff9d5838152d0c582163
#
_cell.length_a   1.000
_cell.length_b   1.000
_cell.length_c   1.000
_cell.angle_alpha   90.00
_cell.angle_beta   90.00
_cell.angle_gamma   90.00
#
_symmetry.space_group_name_H-M   'P 1'
#
loop_
_entity.id
_entity.type
_entity.pdbx_description
1 polymer ?
#
loop_
_entity_poly.entity_id
_entity_poly.type
_entity_poly.pdbx_seq_one_letter_code
_entity_poly.pdbx_strand_id
1 'polypeptide(L)'
;GVPYHSAQQYIDVLVERGYKVAIAEQMEDPKQAVGVVKREVVQVITPGTVVDSSKPDSQNNFLVAIDRDGSQFGLAYMDLVTGDFYVTGLLDFTLVCGEIRNLKAREVVIGYALTEEEEQILSRQMNLVLSYEQELFEDIHLLDPRLAPIEQAASSKLLQYIHRTQMRELNHLKPVIRYEIKDFLQMDYATKASLDLVENARSGKKQGSLFWLLDETKTAMGMRLLRSWIHRPLIDKDRIIERQNVVQVFLDYFFERSDLTESLKGVYDIERLASRVSFGKSNPKDLLQLATTLGSVPRIRAILEGMEQPALAYLIEQLD
;
A
#
# COMPACT_ATOMS: atom_id res chain seq x y z
N GLY A 1 -9.90 22.31 -21.94
CA GLY A 1 -9.33 22.01 -20.62
C GLY A 1 -10.37 22.07 -19.52
N VAL A 2 -10.09 21.44 -18.39
CA VAL A 2 -10.96 21.44 -17.22
C VAL A 2 -10.31 22.34 -16.17
N PRO A 3 -11.08 23.16 -15.40
CA PRO A 3 -10.52 23.93 -14.30
C PRO A 3 -9.85 23.03 -13.26
N TYR A 4 -8.69 23.44 -12.72
CA TYR A 4 -7.89 22.64 -11.79
C TYR A 4 -8.70 22.09 -10.61
N HIS A 5 -9.53 22.94 -9.98
CA HIS A 5 -10.35 22.55 -8.83
C HIS A 5 -11.45 21.52 -9.14
N SER A 6 -11.82 21.35 -10.41
CA SER A 6 -12.84 20.38 -10.83
C SER A 6 -12.23 19.11 -11.44
N ALA A 7 -10.91 19.11 -11.72
CA ALA A 7 -10.25 18.02 -12.43
C ALA A 7 -10.34 16.68 -11.69
N GLN A 8 -10.20 16.71 -10.34
CA GLN A 8 -10.13 15.49 -9.53
C GLN A 8 -11.38 14.63 -9.70
N GLN A 9 -12.58 15.20 -9.71
CA GLN A 9 -13.83 14.44 -9.86
C GLN A 9 -13.90 13.68 -11.20
N TYR A 10 -13.41 14.28 -12.29
CA TYR A 10 -13.36 13.62 -13.59
C TYR A 10 -12.29 12.52 -13.62
N ILE A 11 -11.14 12.78 -13.00
CA ILE A 11 -10.05 11.80 -12.89
C ILE A 11 -10.56 10.55 -12.16
N ASP A 12 -11.19 10.73 -11.01
CA ASP A 12 -11.70 9.62 -10.18
C ASP A 12 -12.68 8.74 -10.96
N VAL A 13 -13.66 9.36 -11.65
CA VAL A 13 -14.64 8.63 -12.47
C VAL A 13 -14.00 7.87 -13.63
N LEU A 14 -13.01 8.47 -14.31
CA LEU A 14 -12.34 7.82 -15.43
C LEU A 14 -11.46 6.66 -14.96
N VAL A 15 -10.70 6.86 -13.88
CA VAL A 15 -9.83 5.84 -13.30
C VAL A 15 -10.64 4.68 -12.71
N GLU A 16 -11.78 4.94 -12.08
CA GLU A 16 -12.69 3.88 -11.62
C GLU A 16 -13.21 2.99 -12.75
N ARG A 17 -13.35 3.56 -13.96
CA ARG A 17 -13.72 2.83 -15.17
C ARG A 17 -12.53 2.14 -15.87
N GLY A 18 -11.34 2.18 -15.26
CA GLY A 18 -10.14 1.52 -15.79
C GLY A 18 -9.34 2.35 -16.80
N TYR A 19 -9.68 3.64 -17.02
CA TYR A 19 -8.91 4.50 -17.90
C TYR A 19 -7.65 5.03 -17.22
N LYS A 20 -6.59 5.23 -18.01
CA LYS A 20 -5.38 5.96 -17.61
C LYS A 20 -5.56 7.43 -18.02
N VAL A 21 -5.30 8.35 -17.11
CA VAL A 21 -5.53 9.79 -17.29
C VAL A 21 -4.20 10.52 -17.24
N ALA A 22 -3.78 11.11 -18.37
CA ALA A 22 -2.62 12.00 -18.43
C ALA A 22 -3.03 13.43 -18.05
N ILE A 23 -2.31 14.00 -17.09
CA ILE A 23 -2.46 15.39 -16.67
C ILE A 23 -1.39 16.20 -17.40
N ALA A 24 -1.84 17.19 -18.19
CA ALA A 24 -0.95 18.13 -18.85
C ALA A 24 -1.15 19.53 -18.28
N GLU A 25 -0.07 20.16 -17.86
CA GLU A 25 -0.05 21.50 -17.31
C GLU A 25 0.62 22.51 -18.26
N GLN A 26 0.30 23.79 -18.06
CA GLN A 26 0.93 24.87 -18.79
C GLN A 26 2.31 25.14 -18.19
N MET A 27 3.34 25.14 -19.04
CA MET A 27 4.74 25.29 -18.63
C MET A 27 5.24 26.73 -18.70
N GLU A 28 4.41 27.68 -19.22
CA GLU A 28 4.74 29.09 -19.35
C GLU A 28 3.56 29.99 -19.00
N ASP A 29 3.85 31.25 -18.65
CA ASP A 29 2.80 32.23 -18.32
C ASP A 29 2.01 32.56 -19.62
N PRO A 30 0.68 32.35 -19.62
CA PRO A 30 -0.18 32.67 -20.76
C PRO A 30 -0.05 34.12 -21.28
N LYS A 31 0.36 35.07 -20.41
CA LYS A 31 0.56 36.47 -20.76
C LYS A 31 1.86 36.73 -21.54
N GLN A 32 2.81 35.79 -21.46
CA GLN A 32 4.12 35.89 -22.12
C GLN A 32 4.24 34.95 -23.33
N ALA A 33 3.28 34.06 -23.52
CA ALA A 33 3.29 33.08 -24.61
C ALA A 33 3.03 33.74 -25.95
N VAL A 34 3.85 33.43 -26.95
CA VAL A 34 3.66 33.80 -28.33
C VAL A 34 2.97 32.66 -29.06
N GLY A 35 1.64 32.74 -29.20
CA GLY A 35 0.83 31.69 -29.80
C GLY A 35 0.14 30.78 -28.82
N VAL A 36 0.21 29.45 -29.04
CA VAL A 36 -0.40 28.45 -28.13
C VAL A 36 0.55 28.19 -26.98
N VAL A 37 0.06 28.33 -25.72
CA VAL A 37 0.81 28.06 -24.52
C VAL A 37 1.34 26.62 -24.52
N LYS A 38 2.64 26.46 -24.28
CA LYS A 38 3.29 25.15 -24.18
C LYS A 38 2.70 24.34 -23.01
N ARG A 39 2.38 23.09 -23.29
CA ARG A 39 1.86 22.15 -22.28
C ARG A 39 2.69 20.87 -22.29
N GLU A 40 2.96 20.34 -21.11
CA GLU A 40 3.64 19.07 -20.96
C GLU A 40 2.84 18.15 -20.02
N VAL A 41 2.94 16.85 -20.25
CA VAL A 41 2.36 15.86 -19.33
C VAL A 41 3.24 15.82 -18.08
N VAL A 42 2.62 16.08 -16.94
CA VAL A 42 3.31 16.15 -15.63
C VAL A 42 3.01 14.95 -14.73
N GLN A 43 1.98 14.17 -15.08
CA GLN A 43 1.60 12.96 -14.33
C GLN A 43 0.67 12.10 -15.18
N VAL A 44 0.76 10.78 -15.03
CA VAL A 44 -0.25 9.84 -15.53
C VAL A 44 -0.86 9.12 -14.32
N ILE A 45 -2.17 9.29 -14.14
CA ILE A 45 -2.92 8.61 -13.07
C ILE A 45 -3.58 7.37 -13.66
N THR A 46 -3.38 6.24 -12.99
CA THR A 46 -3.89 4.93 -13.39
C THR A 46 -4.68 4.29 -12.24
N PRO A 47 -5.44 3.21 -12.44
CA PRO A 47 -6.16 2.53 -11.36
C PRO A 47 -5.29 2.10 -10.18
N GLY A 48 -4.03 1.74 -10.42
CA GLY A 48 -3.07 1.35 -9.39
C GLY A 48 -2.30 2.52 -8.78
N THR A 49 -2.23 3.68 -9.45
CA THR A 49 -1.46 4.84 -8.99
C THR A 49 -2.33 5.97 -8.46
N VAL A 50 -3.66 5.81 -8.44
CA VAL A 50 -4.56 6.85 -7.91
C VAL A 50 -4.36 7.03 -6.41
N VAL A 51 -4.08 8.27 -6.02
CA VAL A 51 -4.02 8.72 -4.64
C VAL A 51 -5.35 9.38 -4.31
N ASP A 52 -6.32 8.57 -3.88
CA ASP A 52 -7.68 9.02 -3.58
C ASP A 52 -7.83 9.29 -2.08
N SER A 53 -8.01 10.56 -1.74
CA SER A 53 -8.26 11.00 -0.36
C SER A 53 -9.68 10.68 0.14
N SER A 54 -10.59 10.27 -0.73
CA SER A 54 -11.98 9.93 -0.37
C SER A 54 -12.16 8.47 0.04
N LYS A 55 -11.18 7.60 -0.27
CA LYS A 55 -11.25 6.19 0.15
C LYS A 55 -11.14 6.03 1.66
N PRO A 56 -11.88 5.06 2.24
CA PRO A 56 -11.76 4.75 3.66
C PRO A 56 -10.31 4.52 4.08
N ASP A 57 -9.92 5.02 5.24
CA ASP A 57 -8.55 4.90 5.78
C ASP A 57 -8.06 3.46 5.94
N SER A 58 -8.99 2.50 5.98
CA SER A 58 -8.71 1.07 6.12
C SER A 58 -8.37 0.35 4.81
N GLN A 59 -8.43 1.01 3.65
CA GLN A 59 -8.21 0.36 2.35
C GLN A 59 -6.91 0.80 1.71
N ASN A 60 -6.10 -0.20 1.34
CA ASN A 60 -4.94 -0.04 0.48
C ASN A 60 -5.36 -0.04 -0.99
N ASN A 61 -4.54 0.58 -1.85
CA ASN A 61 -4.66 0.51 -3.30
C ASN A 61 -3.36 -0.05 -3.87
N PHE A 62 -3.30 -1.36 -4.01
CA PHE A 62 -2.09 -2.02 -4.46
C PHE A 62 -1.95 -1.98 -5.99
N LEU A 63 -0.81 -1.47 -6.44
CA LEU A 63 -0.28 -1.66 -7.79
C LEU A 63 0.62 -2.89 -7.75
N VAL A 64 0.40 -3.83 -8.66
CA VAL A 64 1.17 -5.07 -8.75
C VAL A 64 2.03 -5.07 -10.00
N ALA A 65 3.24 -5.60 -9.93
CA ALA A 65 4.05 -5.95 -11.09
C ALA A 65 4.38 -7.43 -11.07
N ILE A 66 4.35 -8.06 -12.24
CA ILE A 66 4.77 -9.44 -12.44
C ILE A 66 5.82 -9.54 -13.51
N ASP A 67 6.82 -10.38 -13.25
CA ASP A 67 7.85 -10.74 -14.23
C ASP A 67 8.06 -12.25 -14.25
N ARG A 68 8.69 -12.76 -15.31
CA ARG A 68 8.86 -14.19 -15.52
C ARG A 68 10.25 -14.51 -16.06
N ASP A 69 10.88 -15.52 -15.45
CA ASP A 69 12.08 -16.16 -15.96
C ASP A 69 11.88 -17.69 -15.97
N GLY A 70 11.79 -18.26 -17.18
CA GLY A 70 11.46 -19.67 -17.35
C GLY A 70 10.11 -20.04 -16.74
N SER A 71 10.13 -20.89 -15.71
CA SER A 71 8.94 -21.30 -14.94
C SER A 71 8.71 -20.49 -13.67
N GLN A 72 9.63 -19.60 -13.29
CA GLN A 72 9.54 -18.81 -12.08
C GLN A 72 8.92 -17.45 -12.36
N PHE A 73 8.14 -16.96 -11.40
CA PHE A 73 7.55 -15.63 -11.44
C PHE A 73 8.03 -14.81 -10.25
N GLY A 74 8.31 -13.54 -10.51
CA GLY A 74 8.43 -12.50 -9.47
C GLY A 74 7.15 -11.71 -9.41
N LEU A 75 6.63 -11.48 -8.22
CA LEU A 75 5.48 -10.62 -7.98
C LEU A 75 5.89 -9.55 -6.96
N ALA A 76 5.87 -8.30 -7.39
CA ALA A 76 6.07 -7.15 -6.54
C ALA A 76 4.77 -6.34 -6.43
N TYR A 77 4.49 -5.76 -5.27
CA TYR A 77 3.34 -4.86 -5.12
C TYR A 77 3.64 -3.71 -4.17
N MET A 78 2.98 -2.59 -4.44
CA MET A 78 3.16 -1.36 -3.68
C MET A 78 1.83 -0.64 -3.47
N ASP A 79 1.69 -0.01 -2.31
CA ASP A 79 0.69 1.03 -2.09
C ASP A 79 1.38 2.40 -2.11
N LEU A 80 1.11 3.19 -3.14
CA LEU A 80 1.70 4.52 -3.30
C LEU A 80 1.32 5.51 -2.20
N VAL A 81 0.23 5.25 -1.48
CA VAL A 81 -0.25 6.14 -0.42
C VAL A 81 0.47 5.89 0.89
N THR A 82 0.77 4.62 1.22
CA THR A 82 1.46 4.25 2.46
C THR A 82 2.97 4.08 2.26
N GLY A 83 3.41 3.98 1.01
CA GLY A 83 4.80 3.69 0.64
C GLY A 83 5.21 2.24 0.87
N ASP A 84 4.27 1.37 1.28
CA ASP A 84 4.56 -0.04 1.52
C ASP A 84 4.92 -0.76 0.23
N PHE A 85 6.02 -1.51 0.25
CA PHE A 85 6.56 -2.18 -0.92
C PHE A 85 6.97 -3.62 -0.56
N TYR A 86 6.41 -4.60 -1.28
CA TYR A 86 6.61 -6.02 -1.01
C TYR A 86 6.94 -6.80 -2.28
N VAL A 87 7.68 -7.90 -2.10
CA VAL A 87 8.03 -8.81 -3.21
C VAL A 87 8.04 -10.27 -2.77
N THR A 88 7.71 -11.16 -3.68
CA THR A 88 7.80 -12.63 -3.51
C THR A 88 8.10 -13.32 -4.82
N GLY A 89 8.78 -14.47 -4.73
CA GLY A 89 8.96 -15.42 -5.85
C GLY A 89 7.86 -16.48 -5.83
N LEU A 90 7.36 -16.85 -7.01
CA LEU A 90 6.26 -17.81 -7.20
C LEU A 90 6.64 -18.86 -8.23
N LEU A 91 6.10 -20.08 -8.10
CA LEU A 91 6.47 -21.21 -8.93
C LEU A 91 5.57 -21.39 -10.14
N ASP A 92 4.39 -20.82 -10.15
CA ASP A 92 3.43 -20.96 -11.24
C ASP A 92 2.46 -19.78 -11.34
N PHE A 93 1.79 -19.65 -12.49
CA PHE A 93 0.87 -18.58 -12.78
C PHE A 93 -0.43 -18.63 -11.96
N THR A 94 -0.83 -19.82 -11.49
CA THR A 94 -2.02 -19.97 -10.63
C THR A 94 -1.81 -19.28 -9.29
N LEU A 95 -0.61 -19.43 -8.70
CA LEU A 95 -0.22 -18.72 -7.48
C LEU A 95 -0.17 -17.20 -7.70
N VAL A 96 0.35 -16.75 -8.86
CA VAL A 96 0.31 -15.31 -9.24
C VAL A 96 -1.11 -14.79 -9.24
N CYS A 97 -2.03 -15.47 -9.93
CA CYS A 97 -3.44 -15.07 -9.98
C CYS A 97 -4.10 -15.07 -8.59
N GLY A 98 -3.78 -16.07 -7.77
CA GLY A 98 -4.26 -16.16 -6.39
C GLY A 98 -3.82 -14.96 -5.55
N GLU A 99 -2.54 -14.58 -5.66
CA GLU A 99 -1.98 -13.46 -4.91
C GLU A 99 -2.55 -12.11 -5.38
N ILE A 100 -2.67 -11.88 -6.69
CA ILE A 100 -3.30 -10.67 -7.24
C ILE A 100 -4.75 -10.52 -6.75
N ARG A 101 -5.53 -11.62 -6.72
CA ARG A 101 -6.91 -11.61 -6.16
C ARG A 101 -6.92 -11.27 -4.68
N ASN A 102 -6.00 -11.85 -3.90
CA ASN A 102 -5.85 -11.57 -2.48
C ASN A 102 -5.55 -10.09 -2.21
N LEU A 103 -4.73 -9.46 -3.06
CA LEU A 103 -4.39 -8.04 -2.99
C LEU A 103 -5.54 -7.13 -3.47
N LYS A 104 -6.57 -7.67 -4.13
CA LYS A 104 -7.64 -6.91 -4.77
C LYS A 104 -7.09 -5.83 -5.71
N ALA A 105 -5.99 -6.12 -6.38
CA ALA A 105 -5.38 -5.21 -7.33
C ALA A 105 -6.34 -4.88 -8.47
N ARG A 106 -6.26 -3.66 -8.99
CA ARG A 106 -7.04 -3.21 -10.16
C ARG A 106 -6.20 -3.09 -11.42
N GLU A 107 -4.89 -3.03 -11.24
CA GLU A 107 -3.90 -2.88 -12.29
C GLU A 107 -2.71 -3.76 -12.03
N VAL A 108 -2.18 -4.35 -13.10
CA VAL A 108 -0.97 -5.17 -13.08
C VAL A 108 0.00 -4.70 -14.16
N VAL A 109 1.23 -4.45 -13.76
CA VAL A 109 2.36 -4.13 -14.64
C VAL A 109 3.01 -5.43 -15.07
N ILE A 110 3.09 -5.65 -16.38
CA ILE A 110 3.60 -6.86 -17.00
C ILE A 110 5.03 -6.62 -17.47
N GLY A 111 5.96 -7.40 -16.95
CA GLY A 111 7.38 -7.33 -17.29
C GLY A 111 7.83 -8.32 -18.38
N TYR A 112 6.96 -9.16 -18.89
CA TYR A 112 7.27 -10.20 -19.89
C TYR A 112 6.16 -10.29 -20.96
N ALA A 113 6.39 -11.09 -22.01
CA ALA A 113 5.35 -11.33 -23.03
C ALA A 113 4.32 -12.34 -22.50
N LEU A 114 3.08 -11.91 -22.32
CA LEU A 114 1.97 -12.77 -21.92
C LEU A 114 1.60 -13.75 -23.04
N THR A 115 1.19 -14.95 -22.67
CA THR A 115 0.45 -15.83 -23.59
C THR A 115 -1.00 -15.33 -23.74
N GLU A 116 -1.68 -15.76 -24.81
CA GLU A 116 -3.10 -15.40 -25.03
C GLU A 116 -4.00 -15.84 -23.86
N GLU A 117 -3.70 -16.97 -23.26
CA GLU A 117 -4.43 -17.50 -22.10
C GLU A 117 -4.22 -16.65 -20.87
N GLU A 118 -2.96 -16.31 -20.55
CA GLU A 118 -2.60 -15.42 -19.42
C GLU A 118 -3.27 -14.04 -19.56
N GLU A 119 -3.24 -13.46 -20.77
CA GLU A 119 -3.89 -12.20 -21.06
C GLU A 119 -5.41 -12.27 -20.86
N GLN A 120 -6.07 -13.32 -21.33
CA GLN A 120 -7.50 -13.52 -21.13
C GLN A 120 -7.86 -13.67 -19.65
N ILE A 121 -7.06 -14.41 -18.88
CA ILE A 121 -7.29 -14.58 -17.45
C ILE A 121 -7.16 -13.23 -16.72
N LEU A 122 -6.06 -12.51 -16.92
CA LEU A 122 -5.83 -11.25 -16.22
C LEU A 122 -6.83 -10.16 -16.62
N SER A 123 -7.02 -9.95 -17.93
CA SER A 123 -7.85 -8.84 -18.43
C SER A 123 -9.35 -9.11 -18.34
N ARG A 124 -9.82 -10.32 -18.73
CA ARG A 124 -11.26 -10.60 -18.82
C ARG A 124 -11.82 -11.29 -17.58
N GLN A 125 -11.15 -12.33 -17.06
CA GLN A 125 -11.69 -13.08 -15.92
C GLN A 125 -11.45 -12.35 -14.59
N MET A 126 -10.29 -11.67 -14.46
CA MET A 126 -9.94 -10.90 -13.27
C MET A 126 -10.29 -9.41 -13.40
N ASN A 127 -10.68 -8.94 -14.57
CA ASN A 127 -11.02 -7.54 -14.87
C ASN A 127 -9.93 -6.54 -14.47
N LEU A 128 -8.66 -6.87 -14.78
CA LEU A 128 -7.50 -6.06 -14.47
C LEU A 128 -7.14 -5.14 -15.63
N VAL A 129 -6.70 -3.95 -15.31
CA VAL A 129 -6.02 -3.08 -16.26
C VAL A 129 -4.58 -3.56 -16.42
N LEU A 130 -4.19 -3.89 -17.66
CA LEU A 130 -2.84 -4.32 -17.96
C LEU A 130 -1.98 -3.13 -18.40
N SER A 131 -0.81 -3.02 -17.80
CA SER A 131 0.24 -2.06 -18.12
C SER A 131 1.51 -2.83 -18.43
N TYR A 132 2.38 -2.27 -19.25
CA TYR A 132 3.59 -2.96 -19.67
C TYR A 132 4.82 -2.12 -19.32
N GLU A 133 5.84 -2.78 -18.76
CA GLU A 133 7.13 -2.18 -18.47
C GLU A 133 8.25 -3.17 -18.76
N GLN A 134 9.19 -2.79 -19.62
CA GLN A 134 10.31 -3.62 -20.01
C GLN A 134 11.63 -3.10 -19.43
N GLU A 135 11.67 -1.81 -19.10
CA GLU A 135 12.87 -1.17 -18.58
C GLU A 135 13.00 -1.43 -17.08
N LEU A 136 14.24 -1.49 -16.62
CA LEU A 136 14.57 -1.61 -15.20
C LEU A 136 14.85 -0.21 -14.65
N PHE A 137 14.43 0.01 -13.40
CA PHE A 137 14.76 1.23 -12.68
C PHE A 137 16.24 1.20 -12.27
N GLU A 138 16.98 2.26 -12.57
CA GLU A 138 18.43 2.30 -12.35
C GLU A 138 18.81 2.53 -10.89
N ASP A 139 17.97 3.27 -10.15
CA ASP A 139 18.22 3.56 -8.73
C ASP A 139 17.69 2.41 -7.86
N ILE A 140 18.62 1.65 -7.30
CA ILE A 140 18.33 0.41 -6.58
C ILE A 140 18.33 0.57 -5.05
N HIS A 141 18.42 1.78 -4.50
CA HIS A 141 18.52 1.96 -3.04
C HIS A 141 17.28 1.46 -2.26
N LEU A 142 16.12 1.33 -2.93
CA LEU A 142 14.92 0.73 -2.35
C LEU A 142 14.89 -0.81 -2.47
N LEU A 143 15.81 -1.41 -3.22
CA LEU A 143 15.87 -2.85 -3.45
C LEU A 143 16.89 -3.50 -2.51
N ASP A 144 16.51 -4.62 -1.92
CA ASP A 144 17.46 -5.44 -1.15
C ASP A 144 18.36 -6.23 -2.11
N PRO A 145 19.70 -6.12 -2.04
CA PRO A 145 20.61 -6.87 -2.91
C PRO A 145 20.50 -8.39 -2.74
N ARG A 146 19.90 -8.87 -1.66
CA ARG A 146 19.71 -10.31 -1.37
C ARG A 146 18.49 -10.91 -2.06
N LEU A 147 17.68 -10.13 -2.74
CA LEU A 147 16.54 -10.63 -3.52
C LEU A 147 16.99 -11.53 -4.65
N ALA A 148 16.19 -12.55 -4.96
CA ALA A 148 16.42 -13.37 -6.14
C ALA A 148 16.30 -12.51 -7.43
N PRO A 149 16.99 -12.88 -8.53
CA PRO A 149 16.97 -12.08 -9.76
C PRO A 149 15.57 -11.76 -10.28
N ILE A 150 14.65 -12.71 -10.20
CA ILE A 150 13.26 -12.51 -10.64
C ILE A 150 12.47 -11.57 -9.70
N GLU A 151 12.76 -11.61 -8.39
CA GLU A 151 12.19 -10.68 -7.42
C GLU A 151 12.72 -9.25 -7.64
N GLN A 152 14.03 -9.12 -7.93
CA GLN A 152 14.64 -7.83 -8.30
C GLN A 152 14.03 -7.27 -9.58
N ALA A 153 13.87 -8.10 -10.62
CA ALA A 153 13.31 -7.69 -11.90
C ALA A 153 11.86 -7.16 -11.74
N ALA A 154 10.99 -7.91 -11.06
CA ALA A 154 9.62 -7.49 -10.80
C ALA A 154 9.56 -6.18 -9.99
N SER A 155 10.39 -6.05 -8.95
CA SER A 155 10.46 -4.85 -8.12
C SER A 155 10.97 -3.63 -8.89
N SER A 156 12.03 -3.81 -9.67
CA SER A 156 12.62 -2.75 -10.49
C SER A 156 11.65 -2.25 -11.57
N LYS A 157 10.94 -3.14 -12.25
CA LYS A 157 9.91 -2.77 -13.25
C LYS A 157 8.73 -2.04 -12.62
N LEU A 158 8.33 -2.42 -11.40
CA LEU A 158 7.31 -1.68 -10.66
C LEU A 158 7.76 -0.25 -10.36
N LEU A 159 8.97 -0.06 -9.87
CA LEU A 159 9.55 1.26 -9.61
C LEU A 159 9.67 2.09 -10.89
N GLN A 160 10.13 1.48 -12.00
CA GLN A 160 10.24 2.16 -13.30
C GLN A 160 8.87 2.63 -13.80
N TYR A 161 7.86 1.78 -13.69
CA TYR A 161 6.50 2.16 -14.07
C TYR A 161 5.97 3.33 -13.24
N ILE A 162 6.22 3.31 -11.92
CA ILE A 162 5.84 4.39 -11.01
C ILE A 162 6.59 5.67 -11.36
N HIS A 163 7.91 5.62 -11.55
CA HIS A 163 8.72 6.76 -11.93
C HIS A 163 8.21 7.39 -13.24
N ARG A 164 7.95 6.57 -14.26
CA ARG A 164 7.45 7.01 -15.56
C ARG A 164 6.05 7.64 -15.49
N THR A 165 5.16 7.12 -14.61
CA THR A 165 3.79 7.63 -14.50
C THR A 165 3.68 8.83 -13.57
N GLN A 166 4.45 8.86 -12.48
CA GLN A 166 4.39 9.97 -11.52
C GLN A 166 5.28 11.15 -11.89
N MET A 167 6.34 10.94 -12.71
CA MET A 167 7.25 11.98 -13.22
C MET A 167 7.85 12.86 -12.12
N ARG A 168 8.11 12.27 -10.94
CA ARG A 168 8.70 12.93 -9.75
C ARG A 168 9.36 11.92 -8.85
N GLU A 169 10.24 12.39 -7.98
CA GLU A 169 10.78 11.59 -6.88
C GLU A 169 9.73 11.37 -5.80
N LEU A 170 9.68 10.15 -5.27
CA LEU A 170 8.74 9.72 -4.23
C LEU A 170 9.53 9.28 -2.99
N ASN A 171 9.98 10.25 -2.20
CA ASN A 171 10.87 10.04 -1.04
C ASN A 171 10.19 9.33 0.16
N HIS A 172 8.88 9.09 0.10
CA HIS A 172 8.13 8.38 1.15
C HIS A 172 8.04 6.88 0.91
N LEU A 173 8.55 6.38 -0.21
CA LEU A 173 8.56 4.95 -0.49
C LEU A 173 9.51 4.23 0.46
N LYS A 174 9.06 3.10 0.99
CA LYS A 174 9.83 2.25 1.90
C LYS A 174 10.68 1.25 1.12
N PRO A 175 11.82 0.80 1.67
CA PRO A 175 12.56 -0.31 1.09
C PRO A 175 11.68 -1.55 0.91
N VAL A 176 11.93 -2.32 -0.15
CA VAL A 176 11.18 -3.52 -0.45
C VAL A 176 11.32 -4.57 0.65
N ILE A 177 10.20 -5.17 1.04
CA ILE A 177 10.16 -6.27 2.01
C ILE A 177 9.86 -7.57 1.26
N ARG A 178 10.81 -8.52 1.33
CA ARG A 178 10.59 -9.87 0.83
C ARG A 178 9.69 -10.64 1.79
N TYR A 179 8.70 -11.34 1.25
CA TYR A 179 7.86 -12.27 2.01
C TYR A 179 7.72 -13.61 1.26
N GLU A 180 7.40 -14.65 1.99
CA GLU A 180 7.08 -15.94 1.41
C GLU A 180 5.61 -16.27 1.70
N ILE A 181 4.88 -16.74 0.68
CA ILE A 181 3.46 -17.08 0.86
C ILE A 181 3.30 -18.15 1.93
N LYS A 182 4.26 -19.08 2.04
CA LYS A 182 4.25 -20.15 3.05
C LYS A 182 4.37 -19.67 4.49
N ASP A 183 4.74 -18.41 4.74
CA ASP A 183 4.81 -17.86 6.10
C ASP A 183 3.43 -17.57 6.70
N PHE A 184 2.40 -17.66 5.87
CA PHE A 184 1.02 -17.34 6.24
C PHE A 184 0.09 -18.53 6.00
N LEU A 185 -0.99 -18.60 6.78
CA LEU A 185 -2.06 -19.55 6.58
C LEU A 185 -2.65 -19.38 5.17
N GLN A 186 -2.49 -20.43 4.34
CA GLN A 186 -2.96 -20.41 2.97
C GLN A 186 -4.49 -20.51 2.94
N MET A 187 -5.11 -19.46 2.46
CA MET A 187 -6.55 -19.40 2.20
C MET A 187 -6.77 -18.77 0.83
N ASP A 188 -7.54 -19.42 -0.02
CA ASP A 188 -7.95 -18.84 -1.27
C ASP A 188 -8.99 -17.71 -1.07
N TYR A 189 -9.25 -16.97 -2.14
CA TYR A 189 -10.20 -15.86 -2.10
C TYR A 189 -11.62 -16.31 -1.68
N ALA A 190 -12.08 -17.45 -2.17
CA ALA A 190 -13.41 -17.98 -1.85
C ALA A 190 -13.54 -18.35 -0.38
N THR A 191 -12.52 -19.00 0.20
CA THR A 191 -12.44 -19.32 1.61
C THR A 191 -12.48 -18.06 2.48
N LYS A 192 -11.64 -17.06 2.14
CA LYS A 192 -11.63 -15.78 2.87
C LYS A 192 -12.96 -15.06 2.83
N ALA A 193 -13.61 -15.05 1.67
CA ALA A 193 -14.94 -14.45 1.50
C ALA A 193 -16.00 -15.21 2.31
N SER A 194 -15.98 -16.54 2.29
CA SER A 194 -16.95 -17.38 3.00
C SER A 194 -16.84 -17.28 4.53
N LEU A 195 -15.64 -16.96 5.05
CA LEU A 195 -15.40 -16.78 6.47
C LEU A 195 -15.72 -15.35 6.98
N ASP A 196 -16.18 -14.46 6.12
CA ASP A 196 -16.47 -13.04 6.46
C ASP A 196 -15.31 -12.39 7.23
N LEU A 197 -14.05 -12.62 6.81
CA LEU A 197 -12.89 -12.17 7.59
C LEU A 197 -12.77 -10.64 7.66
N VAL A 198 -12.81 -9.95 6.53
CA VAL A 198 -12.63 -8.48 6.46
C VAL A 198 -13.84 -7.75 5.92
N GLU A 199 -14.69 -8.44 5.19
CA GLU A 199 -15.93 -7.92 4.61
C GLU A 199 -16.98 -9.01 4.66
N ASN A 200 -18.24 -8.64 4.90
CA ASN A 200 -19.35 -9.57 4.86
C ASN A 200 -19.65 -9.96 3.40
N ALA A 201 -19.67 -11.26 3.09
CA ALA A 201 -19.81 -11.79 1.74
C ALA A 201 -21.12 -11.37 1.03
N ARG A 202 -22.21 -11.13 1.79
CA ARG A 202 -23.51 -10.75 1.23
C ARG A 202 -23.63 -9.25 0.95
N SER A 203 -23.10 -8.42 1.85
CA SER A 203 -23.27 -6.97 1.79
C SER A 203 -22.07 -6.23 1.17
N GLY A 204 -20.88 -6.88 1.10
CA GLY A 204 -19.62 -6.24 0.73
C GLY A 204 -19.13 -5.19 1.73
N LYS A 205 -19.78 -5.07 2.90
CA LYS A 205 -19.45 -4.06 3.91
C LYS A 205 -18.58 -4.65 5.02
N LYS A 206 -17.85 -3.79 5.72
CA LYS A 206 -17.09 -4.17 6.93
C LYS A 206 -18.00 -4.77 8.01
N GLN A 207 -19.17 -4.21 8.21
CA GLN A 207 -20.13 -4.63 9.24
C GLN A 207 -20.53 -6.09 9.10
N GLY A 208 -20.43 -6.86 10.18
CA GLY A 208 -20.72 -8.28 10.22
C GLY A 208 -19.53 -9.18 9.85
N SER A 209 -18.32 -8.60 9.68
CA SER A 209 -17.07 -9.37 9.51
C SER A 209 -16.31 -9.54 10.83
N LEU A 210 -15.35 -10.47 10.84
CA LEU A 210 -14.43 -10.64 11.97
C LEU A 210 -13.63 -9.34 12.20
N PHE A 211 -13.17 -8.68 11.15
CA PHE A 211 -12.49 -7.40 11.24
C PHE A 211 -13.35 -6.33 11.92
N TRP A 212 -14.62 -6.24 11.59
CA TRP A 212 -15.53 -5.30 12.23
C TRP A 212 -15.69 -5.57 13.74
N LEU A 213 -15.74 -6.83 14.14
CA LEU A 213 -15.86 -7.23 15.55
C LEU A 213 -14.61 -6.87 16.37
N LEU A 214 -13.42 -7.04 15.77
CA LEU A 214 -12.13 -6.87 16.45
C LEU A 214 -11.56 -5.46 16.37
N ASP A 215 -12.08 -4.61 15.48
CA ASP A 215 -11.49 -3.29 15.22
C ASP A 215 -11.86 -2.26 16.28
N GLU A 216 -11.05 -2.24 17.33
CA GLU A 216 -11.01 -1.23 18.39
C GLU A 216 -9.80 -0.29 18.26
N THR A 217 -9.13 -0.31 17.10
CA THR A 217 -7.94 0.51 16.85
C THR A 217 -8.23 2.00 16.95
N LYS A 218 -7.23 2.79 17.37
CA LYS A 218 -7.36 4.24 17.55
C LYS A 218 -6.69 5.05 16.44
N THR A 219 -5.97 4.37 15.54
CA THR A 219 -5.25 5.00 14.42
C THR A 219 -5.58 4.28 13.11
N ALA A 220 -5.55 5.02 12.00
CA ALA A 220 -5.73 4.44 10.66
C ALA A 220 -4.64 3.40 10.32
N MET A 221 -3.39 3.65 10.73
CA MET A 221 -2.27 2.73 10.58
C MET A 221 -2.51 1.42 11.34
N GLY A 222 -2.94 1.50 12.59
CA GLY A 222 -3.31 0.33 13.40
C GLY A 222 -4.46 -0.48 12.77
N MET A 223 -5.46 0.20 12.23
CA MET A 223 -6.57 -0.42 11.52
C MET A 223 -6.11 -1.17 10.27
N ARG A 224 -5.20 -0.61 9.46
CA ARG A 224 -4.61 -1.29 8.30
C ARG A 224 -3.80 -2.51 8.73
N LEU A 225 -3.00 -2.39 9.80
CA LEU A 225 -2.21 -3.51 10.33
C LEU A 225 -3.10 -4.65 10.85
N LEU A 226 -4.14 -4.35 11.63
CA LEU A 226 -5.10 -5.35 12.11
C LEU A 226 -5.78 -6.07 10.93
N ARG A 227 -6.22 -5.32 9.92
CA ARG A 227 -6.80 -5.88 8.70
C ARG A 227 -5.83 -6.82 8.00
N SER A 228 -4.55 -6.43 7.87
CA SER A 228 -3.50 -7.25 7.27
C SER A 228 -3.29 -8.54 8.06
N TRP A 229 -3.25 -8.50 9.38
CA TRP A 229 -3.09 -9.68 10.23
C TRP A 229 -4.25 -10.68 10.10
N ILE A 230 -5.49 -10.18 10.02
CA ILE A 230 -6.67 -11.03 9.81
C ILE A 230 -6.65 -11.63 8.39
N HIS A 231 -6.20 -10.85 7.40
CA HIS A 231 -6.16 -11.29 6.00
C HIS A 231 -5.08 -12.33 5.73
N ARG A 232 -3.93 -12.24 6.44
CA ARG A 232 -2.75 -13.11 6.34
C ARG A 232 -2.28 -13.57 7.72
N PRO A 233 -2.99 -14.52 8.37
CA PRO A 233 -2.58 -15.05 9.67
C PRO A 233 -1.23 -15.76 9.58
N LEU A 234 -0.38 -15.55 10.57
CA LEU A 234 0.89 -16.24 10.69
C LEU A 234 0.67 -17.73 10.97
N ILE A 235 1.60 -18.59 10.52
CA ILE A 235 1.69 -20.00 10.91
C ILE A 235 2.89 -20.29 11.80
N ASP A 236 3.88 -19.40 11.82
CA ASP A 236 5.04 -19.53 12.68
C ASP A 236 4.63 -19.35 14.14
N LYS A 237 4.85 -20.41 14.93
CA LYS A 237 4.44 -20.48 16.33
C LYS A 237 5.14 -19.43 17.20
N ASP A 238 6.42 -19.21 16.99
CA ASP A 238 7.20 -18.31 17.84
C ASP A 238 6.78 -16.85 17.60
N ARG A 239 6.58 -16.46 16.35
CA ARG A 239 6.03 -15.14 15.99
C ARG A 239 4.60 -14.92 16.50
N ILE A 240 3.79 -15.97 16.56
CA ILE A 240 2.44 -15.90 17.17
C ILE A 240 2.56 -15.66 18.67
N ILE A 241 3.44 -16.41 19.36
CA ILE A 241 3.67 -16.26 20.80
C ILE A 241 4.22 -14.85 21.13
N GLU A 242 5.15 -14.32 20.33
CA GLU A 242 5.65 -12.96 20.49
C GLU A 242 4.50 -11.93 20.49
N ARG A 243 3.57 -12.00 19.51
CA ARG A 243 2.39 -11.13 19.49
C ARG A 243 1.49 -11.32 20.70
N GLN A 244 1.27 -12.58 21.15
CA GLN A 244 0.47 -12.89 22.32
C GLN A 244 1.10 -12.34 23.60
N ASN A 245 2.43 -12.40 23.74
CA ASN A 245 3.15 -11.82 24.87
C ASN A 245 2.95 -10.30 24.96
N VAL A 246 3.00 -9.58 23.83
CA VAL A 246 2.69 -8.14 23.81
C VAL A 246 1.26 -7.87 24.24
N VAL A 247 0.29 -8.66 23.76
CA VAL A 247 -1.11 -8.54 24.19
C VAL A 247 -1.25 -8.79 25.69
N GLN A 248 -0.55 -9.81 26.24
CA GLN A 248 -0.57 -10.11 27.67
C GLN A 248 -0.06 -8.95 28.51
N VAL A 249 1.05 -8.31 28.10
CA VAL A 249 1.54 -7.11 28.78
C VAL A 249 0.44 -6.03 28.85
N PHE A 250 -0.22 -5.72 27.75
CA PHE A 250 -1.31 -4.74 27.76
C PHE A 250 -2.55 -5.17 28.55
N LEU A 251 -2.76 -6.45 28.80
CA LEU A 251 -3.82 -6.92 29.69
C LEU A 251 -3.44 -6.69 31.16
N ASP A 252 -2.18 -6.89 31.51
CA ASP A 252 -1.68 -6.80 32.89
C ASP A 252 -1.48 -5.33 33.31
N TYR A 253 -1.11 -4.44 32.38
CA TYR A 253 -0.85 -3.03 32.60
C TYR A 253 -2.05 -2.15 32.18
N PHE A 254 -3.11 -2.21 32.97
CA PHE A 254 -4.39 -1.55 32.63
C PHE A 254 -4.29 -0.01 32.54
N PHE A 255 -3.59 0.64 33.47
CA PHE A 255 -3.50 2.10 33.51
C PHE A 255 -2.64 2.63 32.34
N GLU A 256 -1.50 2.03 32.13
CA GLU A 256 -0.58 2.39 31.04
C GLU A 256 -1.22 2.14 29.66
N ARG A 257 -1.96 1.04 29.52
CA ARG A 257 -2.78 0.78 28.32
C ARG A 257 -3.84 1.86 28.11
N SER A 258 -4.49 2.33 29.18
CA SER A 258 -5.48 3.41 29.07
C SER A 258 -4.82 4.72 28.64
N ASP A 259 -3.68 5.08 29.20
CA ASP A 259 -2.90 6.28 28.86
C ASP A 259 -2.38 6.20 27.42
N LEU A 260 -1.90 5.03 26.99
CA LEU A 260 -1.50 4.77 25.62
C LEU A 260 -2.68 4.93 24.66
N THR A 261 -3.84 4.36 25.00
CA THR A 261 -5.06 4.46 24.20
C THR A 261 -5.48 5.92 24.00
N GLU A 262 -5.40 6.73 25.05
CA GLU A 262 -5.73 8.16 24.97
C GLU A 262 -4.70 8.92 24.12
N SER A 263 -3.42 8.60 24.27
CA SER A 263 -2.35 9.21 23.48
C SER A 263 -2.47 8.90 21.98
N LEU A 264 -2.89 7.69 21.63
CA LEU A 264 -3.09 7.25 20.23
C LEU A 264 -4.26 7.96 19.53
N LYS A 265 -5.27 8.48 20.25
CA LYS A 265 -6.38 9.21 19.63
C LYS A 265 -5.93 10.50 18.93
N GLY A 266 -4.83 11.10 19.38
CA GLY A 266 -4.23 12.30 18.78
C GLY A 266 -3.30 12.02 17.60
N VAL A 267 -3.05 10.76 17.26
CA VAL A 267 -2.12 10.35 16.19
C VAL A 267 -2.87 10.32 14.86
N TYR A 268 -2.48 11.19 13.94
CA TYR A 268 -2.99 11.22 12.58
C TYR A 268 -2.28 10.17 11.70
N ASP A 269 -2.82 9.94 10.51
CA ASP A 269 -2.25 9.00 9.54
C ASP A 269 -0.95 9.56 8.92
N ILE A 270 0.18 9.27 9.58
CA ILE A 270 1.49 9.77 9.18
C ILE A 270 1.91 9.27 7.79
N GLU A 271 1.54 8.04 7.42
CA GLU A 271 1.85 7.48 6.10
C GLU A 271 1.19 8.29 4.98
N ARG A 272 -0.10 8.59 5.13
CA ARG A 272 -0.83 9.43 4.16
C ARG A 272 -0.40 10.89 4.19
N LEU A 273 -0.02 11.42 5.35
CA LEU A 273 0.51 12.77 5.46
C LEU A 273 1.86 12.88 4.74
N ALA A 274 2.79 11.94 4.96
CA ALA A 274 4.08 11.89 4.28
C ALA A 274 3.90 11.78 2.75
N SER A 275 3.01 10.94 2.30
CA SER A 275 2.65 10.81 0.88
C SER A 275 2.17 12.14 0.29
N ARG A 276 1.24 12.85 0.94
CA ARG A 276 0.76 14.16 0.45
C ARG A 276 1.89 15.19 0.36
N VAL A 277 2.84 15.17 1.29
CA VAL A 277 4.03 16.02 1.22
C VAL A 277 4.87 15.66 -0.01
N SER A 278 5.18 14.38 -0.22
CA SER A 278 5.96 13.89 -1.37
C SER A 278 5.28 14.19 -2.71
N PHE A 279 3.94 14.12 -2.76
CA PHE A 279 3.18 14.50 -3.95
C PHE A 279 3.03 16.02 -4.14
N GLY A 280 3.54 16.86 -3.23
CA GLY A 280 3.36 18.31 -3.28
C GLY A 280 1.90 18.76 -3.15
N LYS A 281 1.05 17.93 -2.57
CA LYS A 281 -0.40 18.16 -2.37
C LYS A 281 -0.74 18.51 -0.92
N SER A 282 0.26 18.70 -0.07
CA SER A 282 0.07 19.05 1.34
C SER A 282 -0.43 20.49 1.50
N ASN A 283 -1.28 20.69 2.49
CA ASN A 283 -1.74 22.01 2.92
C ASN A 283 -1.22 22.31 4.35
N PRO A 284 -1.33 23.54 4.86
CA PRO A 284 -0.87 23.91 6.19
C PRO A 284 -1.46 23.05 7.33
N LYS A 285 -2.71 22.58 7.17
CA LYS A 285 -3.36 21.69 8.14
C LYS A 285 -2.69 20.30 8.17
N ASP A 286 -2.27 19.78 7.01
CA ASP A 286 -1.56 18.52 6.93
C ASP A 286 -0.21 18.59 7.67
N LEU A 287 0.51 19.71 7.52
CA LEU A 287 1.78 19.91 8.22
C LEU A 287 1.58 20.06 9.74
N LEU A 288 0.52 20.72 10.17
CA LEU A 288 0.16 20.82 11.60
C LEU A 288 -0.17 19.43 12.17
N GLN A 289 -0.95 18.61 11.43
CA GLN A 289 -1.28 17.24 11.84
C GLN A 289 -0.03 16.37 11.94
N LEU A 290 0.90 16.52 10.99
CA LEU A 290 2.20 15.82 11.01
C LEU A 290 3.00 16.22 12.26
N ALA A 291 3.14 17.53 12.52
CA ALA A 291 3.84 18.04 13.71
C ALA A 291 3.21 17.55 15.02
N THR A 292 1.87 17.54 15.10
CA THR A 292 1.14 17.03 16.27
C THR A 292 1.41 15.54 16.49
N THR A 293 1.39 14.75 15.42
CA THR A 293 1.67 13.31 15.50
C THR A 293 3.10 13.02 15.94
N LEU A 294 4.09 13.68 15.33
CA LEU A 294 5.49 13.54 15.72
C LEU A 294 5.73 14.00 17.17
N GLY A 295 5.07 15.06 17.61
CA GLY A 295 5.12 15.54 18.99
C GLY A 295 4.51 14.58 20.02
N SER A 296 3.66 13.60 19.61
CA SER A 296 3.11 12.59 20.51
C SER A 296 4.01 11.38 20.71
N VAL A 297 4.96 11.13 19.81
CA VAL A 297 5.84 9.95 19.83
C VAL A 297 6.65 9.84 21.14
N PRO A 298 7.30 10.88 21.67
CA PRO A 298 8.05 10.80 22.93
C PRO A 298 7.18 10.35 24.12
N ARG A 299 5.93 10.80 24.17
CA ARG A 299 4.98 10.39 25.21
C ARG A 299 4.60 8.93 25.08
N ILE A 300 4.28 8.46 23.87
CA ILE A 300 3.96 7.07 23.59
C ILE A 300 5.13 6.18 23.98
N ARG A 301 6.36 6.55 23.60
CA ARG A 301 7.58 5.84 23.97
C ARG A 301 7.78 5.76 25.50
N ALA A 302 7.64 6.86 26.20
CA ALA A 302 7.77 6.92 27.65
C ALA A 302 6.78 6.01 28.38
N ILE A 303 5.53 5.88 27.88
CA ILE A 303 4.54 4.97 28.43
C ILE A 303 4.99 3.51 28.24
N LEU A 304 5.50 3.13 27.06
CA LEU A 304 5.97 1.78 26.78
C LEU A 304 7.22 1.42 27.60
N GLU A 305 8.18 2.33 27.69
CA GLU A 305 9.40 2.17 28.51
C GLU A 305 9.07 2.02 29.99
N GLY A 306 8.08 2.77 30.49
CA GLY A 306 7.64 2.72 31.89
C GLY A 306 7.03 1.38 32.32
N MET A 307 6.63 0.52 31.40
CA MET A 307 6.17 -0.85 31.70
C MET A 307 7.36 -1.81 31.96
N GLU A 308 8.57 -1.48 31.58
CA GLU A 308 9.81 -2.28 31.76
C GLU A 308 9.67 -3.75 31.30
N GLN A 309 8.93 -3.98 30.20
CA GLN A 309 8.65 -5.33 29.71
C GLN A 309 9.48 -5.68 28.45
N PRO A 310 10.29 -6.77 28.50
CA PRO A 310 11.10 -7.19 27.35
C PRO A 310 10.29 -7.41 26.06
N ALA A 311 9.04 -7.86 26.18
CA ALA A 311 8.15 -8.06 25.02
C ALA A 311 7.86 -6.76 24.24
N LEU A 312 8.05 -5.59 24.84
CA LEU A 312 7.84 -4.29 24.19
C LEU A 312 9.11 -3.72 23.55
N ALA A 313 10.28 -4.33 23.75
CA ALA A 313 11.58 -3.78 23.29
C ALA A 313 11.58 -3.47 21.79
N TYR A 314 11.07 -4.38 20.97
CA TYR A 314 10.96 -4.16 19.52
C TYR A 314 10.07 -2.95 19.17
N LEU A 315 8.93 -2.78 19.85
CA LEU A 315 8.03 -1.65 19.61
C LEU A 315 8.67 -0.31 20.01
N ILE A 316 9.43 -0.29 21.11
CA ILE A 316 10.15 0.90 21.59
C ILE A 316 11.24 1.30 20.57
N GLU A 317 12.01 0.33 20.08
CA GLU A 317 13.04 0.54 19.07
C GLU A 317 12.50 1.15 17.77
N GLN A 318 11.30 0.78 17.37
CA GLN A 318 10.67 1.33 16.16
C GLN A 318 10.15 2.77 16.31
N LEU A 319 10.20 3.35 17.52
CA LEU A 319 9.76 4.73 17.80
C LEU A 319 10.91 5.73 17.85
N ASP A 320 12.12 5.35 17.43
CA ASP A 320 13.29 6.23 17.33
C ASP A 320 13.28 7.15 16.12
#